data_b7a92c922b57d8f4a891e35ba2fd3641
#
_entry.id   b7a92c922b57d8f4a891e35ba2fd3641
#
_cell.length_a   1.000
_cell.length_b   1.000
_cell.length_c   1.000
_cell.angle_alpha   90.00
_cell.angle_beta   90.00
_cell.angle_gamma   90.00
#
_symmetry.space_group_name_H-M   'P 1'
#
loop_
_entity.id
_entity.type
_entity.pdbx_description
1 polymer ?
#
loop_
_entity_poly.entity_id
_entity_poly.type
_entity_poly.pdbx_seq_one_letter_code
_entity_poly.pdbx_strand_id
1 'polypeptide(L)'
;MILAQLTDTHIRSGRQVAYGRVDTCSMLENAVAHINNFRPNVEAVIVTGDITDRGELEAFHVFREIINELVPPWYVVPGNHDSRENFIEAFKDCYYLKNSSDFIHYSVDDHPVRLIGFDTTVENKPYGFLTEERLLWLDNCLAEKTQKTTILFQHHPPFCTGIKHMDVQNLINGKE
;
A
#
# COMPACT_ATOMS: atom_id res chain seq x y z
N MET A 1 15.46 -9.31 -9.65
CA MET A 1 14.08 -8.76 -9.64
C MET A 1 14.13 -7.26 -9.48
N ILE A 2 13.36 -6.52 -10.27
CA ILE A 2 13.15 -5.08 -10.09
C ILE A 2 11.75 -4.87 -9.55
N LEU A 3 11.66 -4.29 -8.35
CA LEU A 3 10.43 -3.93 -7.67
C LEU A 3 10.31 -2.40 -7.69
N ALA A 4 9.19 -1.88 -8.19
CA ALA A 4 8.87 -0.45 -8.11
C ALA A 4 7.95 -0.19 -6.90
N GLN A 5 8.09 0.98 -6.30
CA GLN A 5 7.21 1.43 -5.23
C GLN A 5 6.52 2.72 -5.66
N LEU A 6 5.21 2.76 -5.48
CA LEU A 6 4.37 3.94 -5.50
C LEU A 6 3.83 4.18 -4.09
N THR A 7 3.65 5.44 -3.71
CA THR A 7 3.11 5.80 -2.39
C THR A 7 2.41 7.15 -2.47
N ASP A 8 1.46 7.38 -1.56
CA ASP A 8 0.85 8.69 -1.33
C ASP A 8 0.26 9.31 -2.61
N THR A 9 -0.51 8.50 -3.35
CA THR A 9 -1.11 8.94 -4.61
C THR A 9 -2.25 9.92 -4.43
N HIS A 10 -2.91 9.94 -3.27
CA HIS A 10 -3.95 10.89 -2.88
C HIS A 10 -4.98 11.18 -3.99
N ILE A 11 -5.46 10.12 -4.63
CA ILE A 11 -6.47 10.23 -5.69
C ILE A 11 -7.78 10.78 -5.11
N ARG A 12 -8.46 11.63 -5.87
CA ARG A 12 -9.74 12.21 -5.52
C ARG A 12 -10.86 11.71 -6.42
N SER A 13 -12.08 11.62 -5.85
CA SER A 13 -13.31 11.33 -6.58
C SER A 13 -13.49 12.29 -7.76
N GLY A 14 -14.00 11.76 -8.88
CA GLY A 14 -14.22 12.54 -10.09
C GLY A 14 -12.94 13.14 -10.69
N ARG A 15 -11.76 12.55 -10.42
CA ARG A 15 -10.44 13.02 -10.90
C ARG A 15 -10.14 14.48 -10.52
N GLN A 16 -10.70 14.94 -9.40
CA GLN A 16 -10.44 16.30 -8.90
C GLN A 16 -8.99 16.46 -8.47
N VAL A 17 -8.46 17.66 -8.60
CA VAL A 17 -7.12 17.99 -8.13
C VAL A 17 -7.05 17.93 -6.59
N ALA A 18 -6.00 17.33 -6.05
CA ALA A 18 -5.73 17.35 -4.62
C ALA A 18 -5.27 18.74 -4.17
N TYR A 19 -5.68 19.14 -2.97
CA TYR A 19 -5.32 20.44 -2.37
C TYR A 19 -5.64 21.66 -3.28
N GLY A 20 -6.60 21.50 -4.22
CA GLY A 20 -7.02 22.53 -5.16
C GLY A 20 -6.01 22.90 -6.25
N ARG A 21 -4.91 22.15 -6.39
CA ARG A 21 -3.82 22.49 -7.32
C ARG A 21 -2.99 21.32 -7.85
N VAL A 22 -3.05 20.14 -7.27
CA VAL A 22 -2.19 19.02 -7.65
C VAL A 22 -3.00 17.98 -8.42
N ASP A 23 -2.68 17.77 -9.68
CA ASP A 23 -3.30 16.74 -10.52
C ASP A 23 -2.63 15.38 -10.27
N THR A 24 -3.06 14.73 -9.19
CA THR A 24 -2.54 13.43 -8.76
C THR A 24 -2.88 12.31 -9.75
N CYS A 25 -3.99 12.41 -10.48
CA CYS A 25 -4.34 11.43 -11.51
C CYS A 25 -3.34 11.44 -12.64
N SER A 26 -3.05 12.61 -13.23
CA SER A 26 -2.03 12.73 -14.28
C SER A 26 -0.64 12.33 -13.80
N MET A 27 -0.29 12.59 -12.53
CA MET A 27 0.97 12.14 -11.95
C MET A 27 1.05 10.62 -11.89
N LEU A 28 -0.03 9.95 -11.45
CA LEU A 28 -0.09 8.49 -11.40
C LEU A 28 -0.05 7.88 -12.82
N GLU A 29 -0.78 8.44 -13.78
CA GLU A 29 -0.74 8.01 -15.18
C GLU A 29 0.69 8.08 -15.76
N ASN A 30 1.39 9.17 -15.48
CA ASN A 30 2.79 9.32 -15.88
C ASN A 30 3.72 8.29 -15.20
N ALA A 31 3.50 8.01 -13.92
CA ALA A 31 4.26 6.98 -13.20
C ALA A 31 4.01 5.59 -13.78
N VAL A 32 2.75 5.23 -14.07
CA VAL A 32 2.38 3.97 -14.74
C VAL A 32 3.04 3.85 -16.11
N ALA A 33 2.97 4.89 -16.93
CA ALA A 33 3.63 4.91 -18.24
C ALA A 33 5.16 4.77 -18.12
N HIS A 34 5.77 5.42 -17.12
CA HIS A 34 7.21 5.31 -16.86
C HIS A 34 7.59 3.87 -16.46
N ILE A 35 6.84 3.25 -15.53
CA ILE A 35 7.08 1.88 -15.08
C ILE A 35 6.98 0.89 -16.25
N ASN A 36 5.96 1.01 -17.09
CA ASN A 36 5.76 0.15 -18.25
C ASN A 36 6.89 0.25 -19.29
N ASN A 37 7.53 1.42 -19.38
CA ASN A 37 8.63 1.68 -20.32
C ASN A 37 10.03 1.50 -19.69
N PHE A 38 10.12 1.24 -18.40
CA PHE A 38 11.41 1.09 -17.69
C PHE A 38 12.19 -0.13 -18.21
N ARG A 39 13.51 0.03 -18.33
CA ARG A 39 14.39 -1.07 -18.81
C ARG A 39 15.62 -1.23 -17.91
N PRO A 40 15.93 -2.45 -17.42
CA PRO A 40 15.18 -3.70 -17.61
C PRO A 40 13.79 -3.65 -16.96
N ASN A 41 12.87 -4.52 -17.40
CA ASN A 41 11.46 -4.43 -17.00
C ASN A 41 11.27 -4.52 -15.48
N VAL A 42 10.34 -3.70 -14.96
CA VAL A 42 9.80 -3.87 -13.60
C VAL A 42 9.01 -5.17 -13.54
N GLU A 43 9.23 -5.97 -12.51
CA GLU A 43 8.62 -7.31 -12.36
C GLU A 43 7.42 -7.30 -11.40
N ALA A 44 7.37 -6.34 -10.49
CA ALA A 44 6.20 -6.08 -9.62
C ALA A 44 6.19 -4.64 -9.13
N VAL A 45 5.00 -4.17 -8.73
CA VAL A 45 4.79 -2.84 -8.13
C VAL A 45 4.14 -3.00 -6.76
N ILE A 46 4.67 -2.33 -5.75
CA ILE A 46 4.01 -2.19 -4.45
C ILE A 46 3.48 -0.77 -4.29
N VAL A 47 2.29 -0.64 -3.70
CA VAL A 47 1.66 0.65 -3.40
C VAL A 47 1.49 0.74 -1.88
N THR A 48 2.23 1.66 -1.27
CA THR A 48 2.42 1.68 0.18
C THR A 48 1.51 2.68 0.91
N GLY A 49 0.24 2.73 0.50
CA GLY A 49 -0.81 3.45 1.21
C GLY A 49 -1.04 4.89 0.76
N ASP A 50 -1.99 5.54 1.40
CA ASP A 50 -2.54 6.85 1.04
C ASP A 50 -2.91 6.92 -0.46
N ILE A 51 -3.62 5.85 -0.88
CA ILE A 51 -4.10 5.68 -2.25
C ILE A 51 -5.06 6.80 -2.59
N THR A 52 -5.94 7.12 -1.66
CA THR A 52 -6.95 8.17 -1.80
C THR A 52 -6.70 9.33 -0.81
N ASP A 53 -7.21 10.51 -1.13
CA ASP A 53 -7.09 11.68 -0.27
C ASP A 53 -8.08 11.65 0.92
N ARG A 54 -9.22 10.96 0.77
CA ARG A 54 -10.33 10.97 1.74
C ARG A 54 -11.01 9.63 1.97
N GLY A 55 -10.46 8.55 1.48
CA GLY A 55 -11.03 7.21 1.65
C GLY A 55 -12.33 6.95 0.88
N GLU A 56 -12.71 7.80 -0.09
CA GLU A 56 -13.95 7.67 -0.85
C GLU A 56 -13.89 6.49 -1.83
N LEU A 57 -14.93 5.66 -1.91
CA LEU A 57 -14.97 4.48 -2.78
C LEU A 57 -14.76 4.85 -4.27
N GLU A 58 -15.34 5.96 -4.73
CA GLU A 58 -15.16 6.45 -6.10
C GLU A 58 -13.68 6.78 -6.39
N ALA A 59 -12.95 7.34 -5.42
CA ALA A 59 -11.53 7.63 -5.58
C ALA A 59 -10.69 6.34 -5.74
N PHE A 60 -11.01 5.27 -5.02
CA PHE A 60 -10.41 3.97 -5.24
C PHE A 60 -10.72 3.41 -6.63
N HIS A 61 -11.93 3.61 -7.16
CA HIS A 61 -12.26 3.22 -8.53
C HIS A 61 -11.42 3.98 -9.55
N VAL A 62 -11.27 5.31 -9.40
CA VAL A 62 -10.38 6.11 -10.26
C VAL A 62 -8.93 5.61 -10.18
N PHE A 63 -8.43 5.33 -8.96
CA PHE A 63 -7.10 4.73 -8.81
C PHE A 63 -6.99 3.41 -9.57
N ARG A 64 -7.99 2.52 -9.44
CA ARG A 64 -7.99 1.22 -10.12
C ARG A 64 -7.99 1.34 -11.63
N GLU A 65 -8.74 2.28 -12.20
CA GLU A 65 -8.72 2.55 -13.64
C GLU A 65 -7.29 2.83 -14.12
N ILE A 66 -6.54 3.66 -13.38
CA ILE A 66 -5.19 4.05 -13.77
C ILE A 66 -4.18 2.92 -13.50
N ILE A 67 -4.22 2.30 -12.32
CA ILE A 67 -3.22 1.31 -11.91
C ILE A 67 -3.34 0.01 -12.72
N ASN A 68 -4.54 -0.32 -13.23
CA ASN A 68 -4.77 -1.50 -14.07
C ASN A 68 -4.09 -1.42 -15.44
N GLU A 69 -3.61 -0.24 -15.86
CA GLU A 69 -2.78 -0.07 -17.04
C GLU A 69 -1.33 -0.54 -16.85
N LEU A 70 -0.93 -0.90 -15.62
CA LEU A 70 0.38 -1.51 -15.38
C LEU A 70 0.49 -2.87 -16.06
N VAL A 71 1.63 -3.09 -16.73
CA VAL A 71 2.00 -4.40 -17.27
C VAL A 71 2.44 -5.37 -16.16
N PRO A 72 3.31 -4.96 -15.19
CA PRO A 72 3.66 -5.82 -14.07
C PRO A 72 2.50 -5.92 -13.05
N PRO A 73 2.40 -7.04 -12.31
CA PRO A 73 1.45 -7.17 -11.21
C PRO A 73 1.72 -6.12 -10.13
N TRP A 74 0.65 -5.71 -9.45
CA TRP A 74 0.71 -4.72 -8.38
C TRP A 74 0.02 -5.21 -7.10
N TYR A 75 0.50 -4.70 -5.95
CA TYR A 75 0.08 -5.09 -4.61
C TYR A 75 -0.07 -3.85 -3.75
N VAL A 76 -1.17 -3.74 -3.01
CA VAL A 76 -1.54 -2.52 -2.28
C VAL A 76 -1.70 -2.79 -0.79
N VAL A 77 -1.35 -1.81 0.03
CA VAL A 77 -1.73 -1.72 1.44
C VAL A 77 -2.39 -0.37 1.70
N PRO A 78 -3.26 -0.24 2.72
CA PRO A 78 -3.87 1.03 3.04
C PRO A 78 -2.90 1.98 3.77
N GLY A 79 -3.15 3.29 3.62
CA GLY A 79 -2.58 4.35 4.44
C GLY A 79 -3.63 5.00 5.34
N ASN A 80 -3.25 6.02 6.10
CA ASN A 80 -4.13 6.66 7.07
C ASN A 80 -5.24 7.53 6.44
N HIS A 81 -5.11 7.91 5.18
CA HIS A 81 -6.17 8.59 4.42
C HIS A 81 -7.19 7.62 3.83
N ASP A 82 -6.90 6.33 3.81
CA ASP A 82 -7.74 5.31 3.20
C ASP A 82 -8.81 4.78 4.18
N SER A 83 -10.06 4.67 3.73
CA SER A 83 -11.10 3.93 4.43
C SER A 83 -10.88 2.43 4.22
N ARG A 84 -10.70 1.65 5.30
CA ARG A 84 -10.51 0.21 5.21
C ARG A 84 -11.72 -0.49 4.58
N GLU A 85 -12.93 -0.08 4.93
CA GLU A 85 -14.17 -0.62 4.35
C GLU A 85 -14.22 -0.41 2.83
N ASN A 86 -14.00 0.82 2.37
CA ASN A 86 -13.99 1.15 0.95
C ASN A 86 -12.81 0.53 0.19
N PHE A 87 -11.66 0.38 0.86
CA PHE A 87 -10.51 -0.35 0.33
C PHE A 87 -10.86 -1.82 0.06
N ILE A 88 -11.43 -2.51 1.06
CA ILE A 88 -11.84 -3.92 0.92
C ILE A 88 -12.86 -4.05 -0.22
N GLU A 89 -13.87 -3.18 -0.28
CA GLU A 89 -14.86 -3.21 -1.36
C GLU A 89 -14.22 -2.94 -2.73
N ALA A 90 -13.33 -1.96 -2.83
CA ALA A 90 -12.69 -1.62 -4.10
C ALA A 90 -11.75 -2.72 -4.62
N PHE A 91 -11.09 -3.48 -3.74
CA PHE A 91 -10.08 -4.48 -4.10
C PHE A 91 -10.52 -5.93 -3.83
N LYS A 92 -11.82 -6.19 -3.61
CA LYS A 92 -12.38 -7.52 -3.26
C LYS A 92 -12.10 -8.64 -4.26
N ASP A 93 -11.81 -8.30 -5.50
CA ASP A 93 -11.46 -9.24 -6.57
C ASP A 93 -9.96 -9.55 -6.63
N CYS A 94 -9.11 -8.81 -5.91
CA CYS A 94 -7.69 -9.07 -5.84
C CYS A 94 -7.43 -10.38 -5.09
N TYR A 95 -6.80 -11.34 -5.79
CA TYR A 95 -6.61 -12.71 -5.27
C TYR A 95 -5.83 -12.76 -3.96
N TYR A 96 -4.86 -11.87 -3.78
CA TYR A 96 -4.02 -11.80 -2.60
C TYR A 96 -4.73 -11.24 -1.35
N LEU A 97 -5.91 -10.62 -1.50
CA LEU A 97 -6.71 -10.07 -0.40
C LEU A 97 -7.84 -11.00 0.07
N LYS A 98 -8.09 -12.11 -0.62
CA LYS A 98 -9.24 -13.00 -0.35
C LYS A 98 -9.28 -13.57 1.06
N ASN A 99 -8.15 -13.68 1.74
CA ASN A 99 -8.03 -14.24 3.09
C ASN A 99 -7.78 -13.15 4.14
N SER A 100 -7.87 -11.87 3.77
CA SER A 100 -7.78 -10.77 4.73
C SER A 100 -8.99 -10.78 5.64
N SER A 101 -8.75 -10.77 6.96
CA SER A 101 -9.78 -10.66 7.99
C SER A 101 -10.14 -9.18 8.24
N ASP A 102 -10.21 -8.76 9.49
CA ASP A 102 -10.46 -7.37 9.86
C ASP A 102 -9.35 -6.40 9.47
N PHE A 103 -8.17 -6.93 9.13
CA PHE A 103 -7.00 -6.17 8.70
C PHE A 103 -6.49 -6.63 7.34
N ILE A 104 -5.88 -5.71 6.59
CA ILE A 104 -5.37 -5.98 5.25
C ILE A 104 -3.92 -6.47 5.35
N HIS A 105 -3.80 -7.78 5.67
CA HIS A 105 -2.52 -8.48 5.73
C HIS A 105 -2.51 -9.62 4.72
N TYR A 106 -1.41 -9.78 4.02
CA TYR A 106 -1.24 -10.87 3.06
C TYR A 106 0.21 -11.15 2.74
N SER A 107 0.49 -12.35 2.21
CA SER A 107 1.78 -12.71 1.62
C SER A 107 1.60 -13.16 0.19
N VAL A 108 2.60 -12.88 -0.65
CA VAL A 108 2.67 -13.26 -2.05
C VAL A 108 4.01 -13.94 -2.31
N ASP A 109 3.97 -15.18 -2.78
CA ASP A 109 5.14 -16.03 -3.05
C ASP A 109 5.40 -16.26 -4.55
N ASP A 110 4.68 -15.56 -5.43
CA ASP A 110 4.74 -15.74 -6.89
C ASP A 110 6.03 -15.18 -7.52
N HIS A 111 6.86 -14.46 -6.74
CA HIS A 111 8.08 -13.81 -7.17
C HIS A 111 9.34 -14.51 -6.63
N PRO A 112 10.55 -14.16 -7.14
CA PRO A 112 11.83 -14.60 -6.57
C PRO A 112 12.03 -14.20 -5.11
N VAL A 113 11.33 -13.16 -4.66
CA VAL A 113 11.23 -12.73 -3.25
C VAL A 113 9.80 -12.95 -2.76
N ARG A 114 9.64 -13.13 -1.46
CA ARG A 114 8.33 -13.11 -0.79
C ARG A 114 7.94 -11.67 -0.48
N LEU A 115 6.75 -11.26 -0.85
CA LEU A 115 6.20 -9.95 -0.53
C LEU A 115 5.17 -10.10 0.61
N ILE A 116 5.31 -9.32 1.67
CA ILE A 116 4.33 -9.25 2.76
C ILE A 116 3.77 -7.83 2.79
N GLY A 117 2.49 -7.69 2.47
CA GLY A 117 1.74 -6.46 2.64
C GLY A 117 1.13 -6.39 4.04
N PHE A 118 1.35 -5.29 4.77
CA PHE A 118 1.02 -5.19 6.17
C PHE A 118 0.29 -3.88 6.51
N ASP A 119 -0.96 -4.01 6.94
CA ASP A 119 -1.81 -2.89 7.38
C ASP A 119 -1.35 -2.40 8.76
N THR A 120 -0.89 -1.17 8.84
CA THR A 120 -0.48 -0.50 10.08
C THR A 120 -1.49 0.56 10.53
N THR A 121 -2.60 0.75 9.78
CA THR A 121 -3.52 1.85 10.01
C THR A 121 -4.33 1.70 11.29
N VAL A 122 -4.66 2.82 11.90
CA VAL A 122 -5.62 2.95 13.00
C VAL A 122 -6.74 3.87 12.53
N GLU A 123 -7.97 3.42 12.66
CA GLU A 123 -9.11 4.17 12.17
C GLU A 123 -9.15 5.60 12.74
N ASN A 124 -9.31 6.58 11.85
CA ASN A 124 -9.35 8.01 12.18
C ASN A 124 -8.09 8.55 12.91
N LYS A 125 -6.94 7.92 12.72
CA LYS A 125 -5.67 8.39 13.27
C LYS A 125 -4.61 8.53 12.17
N PRO A 126 -3.74 9.53 12.26
CA PRO A 126 -2.67 9.72 11.28
C PRO A 126 -1.44 8.84 11.55
N TYR A 127 -1.39 8.12 12.66
CA TYR A 127 -0.28 7.25 13.06
C TYR A 127 -0.65 5.78 12.95
N GLY A 128 0.36 4.93 12.79
CA GLY A 128 0.20 3.49 12.82
C GLY A 128 0.33 2.89 14.22
N PHE A 129 -0.36 1.78 14.45
CA PHE A 129 -0.23 0.97 15.66
C PHE A 129 -0.50 -0.50 15.35
N LEU A 130 0.32 -1.39 15.89
CA LEU A 130 0.15 -2.84 15.76
C LEU A 130 -0.42 -3.42 17.06
N THR A 131 -1.59 -4.04 16.95
CA THR A 131 -2.16 -4.84 18.04
C THR A 131 -1.39 -6.15 18.17
N GLU A 132 -1.51 -6.83 19.33
CA GLU A 132 -0.94 -8.16 19.54
C GLU A 132 -1.37 -9.16 18.45
N GLU A 133 -2.60 -9.10 18.00
CA GLU A 133 -3.13 -9.93 16.91
C GLU A 133 -2.37 -9.71 15.59
N ARG A 134 -2.11 -8.46 15.21
CA ARG A 134 -1.34 -8.13 14.00
C ARG A 134 0.11 -8.59 14.12
N LEU A 135 0.73 -8.38 15.29
CA LEU A 135 2.09 -8.84 15.56
C LEU A 135 2.18 -10.36 15.50
N LEU A 136 1.22 -11.07 16.10
CA LEU A 136 1.16 -12.54 16.05
C LEU A 136 0.99 -13.05 14.60
N TRP A 137 0.15 -12.38 13.80
CA TRP A 137 -0.01 -12.72 12.40
C TRP A 137 1.32 -12.59 11.65
N LEU A 138 2.03 -11.48 11.86
CA LEU A 138 3.32 -11.23 11.21
C LEU A 138 4.38 -12.25 11.66
N ASP A 139 4.46 -12.54 12.96
CA ASP A 139 5.39 -13.54 13.51
C ASP A 139 5.16 -14.93 12.92
N ASN A 140 3.89 -15.38 12.88
CA ASN A 140 3.52 -16.63 12.23
C ASN A 140 3.88 -16.65 10.74
N CYS A 141 3.61 -15.57 10.04
CA CYS A 141 3.93 -15.44 8.62
C CYS A 141 5.44 -15.49 8.37
N LEU A 142 6.24 -14.84 9.21
CA LEU A 142 7.70 -14.85 9.12
C LEU A 142 8.32 -16.19 9.58
N ALA A 143 7.66 -16.91 10.50
CA ALA A 143 8.09 -18.23 10.96
C ALA A 143 7.91 -19.33 9.91
N GLU A 144 7.10 -19.11 8.88
CA GLU A 144 6.97 -20.03 7.76
C GLU A 144 8.32 -20.22 7.06
N LYS A 145 8.75 -21.49 6.94
CA LYS A 145 10.03 -21.82 6.31
C LYS A 145 9.95 -21.55 4.81
N THR A 146 10.58 -20.45 4.38
CA THR A 146 10.78 -20.13 2.97
C THR A 146 12.26 -20.01 2.66
N GLN A 147 12.65 -20.35 1.43
CA GLN A 147 14.01 -20.11 0.92
C GLN A 147 14.14 -18.70 0.30
N LYS A 148 13.05 -17.95 0.23
CA LYS A 148 13.02 -16.63 -0.41
C LYS A 148 13.35 -15.52 0.59
N THR A 149 14.07 -14.52 0.12
CA THR A 149 14.19 -13.26 0.84
C THR A 149 12.81 -12.62 0.96
N THR A 150 12.46 -12.17 2.16
CA THR A 150 11.18 -11.51 2.42
C THR A 150 11.34 -10.00 2.37
N ILE A 151 10.41 -9.33 1.67
CA ILE A 151 10.24 -7.88 1.67
C ILE A 151 8.90 -7.60 2.34
N LEU A 152 8.95 -6.96 3.52
CA LEU A 152 7.78 -6.42 4.22
C LEU A 152 7.56 -4.98 3.76
N PHE A 153 6.33 -4.63 3.36
CA PHE A 153 5.97 -3.27 3.02
C PHE A 153 4.71 -2.83 3.74
N GLN A 154 4.73 -1.60 4.19
CA GLN A 154 3.70 -0.96 5.00
C GLN A 154 3.70 0.54 4.78
N HIS A 155 2.66 1.25 5.26
CA HIS A 155 2.57 2.69 5.10
C HIS A 155 3.40 3.46 6.14
N HIS A 156 3.15 3.22 7.42
CA HIS A 156 3.80 3.98 8.50
C HIS A 156 5.25 3.52 8.73
N PRO A 157 6.25 4.44 8.75
CA PRO A 157 7.64 4.09 9.07
C PRO A 157 7.76 3.50 10.48
N PRO A 158 8.47 2.37 10.67
CA PRO A 158 8.67 1.77 11.99
C PRO A 158 9.77 2.45 12.83
N PHE A 159 10.32 3.57 12.34
CA PHE A 159 11.42 4.32 12.98
C PHE A 159 11.25 5.82 12.73
N CYS A 160 11.95 6.63 13.52
CA CYS A 160 11.98 8.09 13.32
C CYS A 160 12.81 8.42 12.07
N THR A 161 12.24 9.21 11.17
CA THR A 161 12.86 9.66 9.92
C THR A 161 13.73 10.90 10.09
N GLY A 162 13.60 11.61 11.24
CA GLY A 162 14.21 12.91 11.51
C GLY A 162 13.39 14.09 10.99
N ILE A 163 12.26 13.84 10.35
CA ILE A 163 11.31 14.87 9.90
C ILE A 163 10.23 15.00 10.98
N LYS A 164 10.35 15.98 11.86
CA LYS A 164 9.56 16.09 13.11
C LYS A 164 8.05 15.97 12.92
N HIS A 165 7.47 16.54 11.86
CA HIS A 165 6.03 16.47 11.64
C HIS A 165 5.60 15.10 11.08
N MET A 166 6.49 14.33 10.47
CA MET A 166 6.24 12.96 10.02
C MET A 166 6.43 11.96 11.17
N ASP A 167 7.41 12.21 12.04
CA ASP A 167 7.75 11.30 13.14
C ASP A 167 6.63 11.15 14.18
N VAL A 168 5.67 12.10 14.24
CA VAL A 168 4.46 11.98 15.07
C VAL A 168 3.36 11.13 14.42
N GLN A 169 3.53 10.77 13.15
CA GLN A 169 2.62 9.96 12.35
C GLN A 169 3.22 8.60 11.97
N ASN A 170 4.34 8.22 12.58
CA ASN A 170 4.98 6.94 12.34
C ASN A 170 4.22 5.76 13.01
N LEU A 171 4.76 4.57 12.90
CA LEU A 171 4.32 3.40 13.67
C LEU A 171 4.78 3.56 15.12
N ILE A 172 3.86 3.92 16.04
CA ILE A 172 4.22 4.33 17.41
C ILE A 172 4.82 3.21 18.26
N ASN A 173 4.49 1.96 17.96
CA ASN A 173 5.11 0.79 18.60
C ASN A 173 6.04 0.01 17.63
N GLY A 174 6.67 0.68 16.70
CA GLY A 174 7.55 0.07 15.69
C GLY A 174 8.88 -0.51 16.22
N LYS A 175 9.10 -0.47 17.56
CA LYS A 175 10.27 -1.08 18.22
C LYS A 175 9.96 -2.46 18.83
N GLU A 176 8.72 -2.86 18.83
CA GLU A 176 8.25 -4.17 19.29
C GLU A 176 8.37 -5.21 18.16
#